data_24b0b9a6d90444b435ce2b32ca5a1736
#
_entry.id   24b0b9a6d90444b435ce2b32ca5a1736
#
_cell.length_a   1.000
_cell.length_b   1.000
_cell.length_c   1.000
_cell.angle_alpha   90.00
_cell.angle_beta   90.00
_cell.angle_gamma   90.00
#
_symmetry.space_group_name_H-M   'P 1'
#
loop_
_entity.id
_entity.type
_entity.pdbx_description
1 polymer ?
#
loop_
_entity_poly.entity_id
_entity_poly.type
_entity_poly.pdbx_seq_one_letter_code
_entity_poly.pdbx_strand_id
1 'polypeptide(L)'
;MSREAPWWKNATIYQIYPASYKDSTGDGVGDIPGILSKLDYIQALGVDAIWLCPMYDSPQYDMGYDIRDYEKVYAPYGTVEDVEILIAACHERGMKILLDLVINHTSHLHAWFQESRSSKTSAKRDWYIWRPAKYDADGNRRPPNNWRSVFGGSAWEWDEETQEYYLHLFAVQQPDLNWENPTMRAAVYESAMEFWLRKGIDGFRVDTVNMYSKEQSFKDAPIIDPRLEWQPASSLYCNGPRIHEFMREMGDILIKYNAMTVGELPHTPAVADVLSYVSEKEKQLSMVFQFDIVDIGTGAVRFDTVPHAWTLPGLRERVARTQALMDGTTDGWSTTFLENHDQARSISRWGSEATPELWARSAKMLAMLVASLSGTLYVYQGQEIGMVNAPIEWDISEYKDLDSQNYYKFVQELSNNDPVAVGAAKRAISHLARDHARMPMQWDGTPNAGFTTATARPWMRVHDNYPELNAKRQALDPSSVLSFWRELLKVRREHPEVFSEGVFVDTDPLNESVFVFEKKATHQKLVVALNFTGDKQSVDLAAQIGSRPYKTMLKNFEGESLEELEAYEGRVYLVDN
;
A
#
# COMPACT_ATOMS: atom_id res chain seq x y z
N MET A 1 0.53 -33.09 16.89
CA MET A 1 -0.20 -31.90 17.32
C MET A 1 -0.19 -30.94 16.14
N SER A 2 -1.33 -30.60 15.56
CA SER A 2 -1.40 -29.56 14.53
C SER A 2 -0.92 -28.27 15.18
N ARG A 3 0.12 -27.66 14.63
CA ARG A 3 0.61 -26.36 15.07
C ARG A 3 -0.51 -25.36 14.81
N GLU A 4 -0.93 -24.62 15.81
CA GLU A 4 -1.95 -23.57 15.64
C GLU A 4 -1.46 -22.58 14.58
N ALA A 5 -2.33 -22.20 13.65
CA ALA A 5 -1.95 -21.29 12.57
C ALA A 5 -1.49 -19.94 13.17
N PRO A 6 -0.45 -19.29 12.62
CA PRO A 6 -0.03 -17.99 13.08
C PRO A 6 -1.20 -16.99 13.02
N TRP A 7 -1.34 -16.15 14.06
CA TRP A 7 -2.47 -15.21 14.23
C TRP A 7 -2.72 -14.32 13.01
N TRP A 8 -1.67 -13.94 12.31
CA TRP A 8 -1.74 -13.02 11.18
C TRP A 8 -2.36 -13.64 9.91
N LYS A 9 -2.39 -14.97 9.75
CA LYS A 9 -2.98 -15.60 8.56
C LYS A 9 -4.46 -15.25 8.38
N ASN A 10 -5.24 -15.25 9.44
CA ASN A 10 -6.68 -14.97 9.40
C ASN A 10 -7.02 -13.54 9.82
N ALA A 11 -6.01 -12.70 10.05
CA ALA A 11 -6.19 -11.34 10.53
C ALA A 11 -6.70 -10.39 9.44
N THR A 12 -7.39 -9.35 9.92
CA THR A 12 -7.62 -8.11 9.18
C THR A 12 -6.79 -7.00 9.80
N ILE A 13 -6.00 -6.32 9.00
CA ILE A 13 -5.09 -5.25 9.43
C ILE A 13 -5.60 -3.91 8.88
N TYR A 14 -5.76 -2.92 9.76
CA TYR A 14 -6.20 -1.58 9.40
C TYR A 14 -5.00 -0.64 9.28
N GLN A 15 -4.79 -0.09 8.09
CA GLN A 15 -3.67 0.82 7.84
C GLN A 15 -4.05 2.26 8.17
N ILE A 16 -3.19 2.93 8.93
CA ILE A 16 -3.33 4.33 9.34
C ILE A 16 -2.18 5.16 8.77
N TYR A 17 -2.54 6.26 8.09
CA TYR A 17 -1.64 7.32 7.67
C TYR A 17 -1.75 8.48 8.67
N PRO A 18 -0.78 8.65 9.60
CA PRO A 18 -0.92 9.51 10.77
C PRO A 18 -1.35 10.94 10.44
N ALA A 19 -0.67 11.58 9.47
CA ALA A 19 -0.92 12.97 9.10
C ALA A 19 -2.38 13.27 8.76
N SER A 20 -3.13 12.28 8.28
CA SER A 20 -4.50 12.43 7.75
C SER A 20 -5.56 11.70 8.56
N TYR A 21 -5.22 11.07 9.69
CA TYR A 21 -6.19 10.26 10.41
C TYR A 21 -7.07 11.09 11.36
N LYS A 22 -6.45 11.73 12.36
CA LYS A 22 -7.14 12.62 13.31
C LYS A 22 -6.15 13.56 13.98
N ASP A 23 -6.41 14.84 13.88
CA ASP A 23 -5.69 15.88 14.60
C ASP A 23 -6.36 16.14 15.96
N SER A 24 -5.62 16.01 17.05
CA SER A 24 -6.06 16.27 18.41
C SER A 24 -5.59 17.63 18.95
N THR A 25 -4.54 18.20 18.36
CA THR A 25 -3.92 19.45 18.80
C THR A 25 -4.53 20.69 18.15
N GLY A 26 -5.11 20.54 16.95
CA GLY A 26 -5.68 21.64 16.18
C GLY A 26 -4.66 22.40 15.34
N ASP A 27 -3.51 21.79 15.03
CA ASP A 27 -2.48 22.38 14.18
C ASP A 27 -2.67 22.06 12.68
N GLY A 28 -3.62 21.18 12.36
CA GLY A 28 -3.95 20.78 11.00
C GLY A 28 -3.27 19.51 10.55
N VAL A 29 -2.47 18.85 11.38
CA VAL A 29 -1.77 17.58 11.12
C VAL A 29 -2.30 16.53 12.10
N GLY A 30 -2.60 15.33 11.60
CA GLY A 30 -3.01 14.20 12.45
C GLY A 30 -1.87 13.75 13.36
N ASP A 31 -2.23 13.17 14.51
CA ASP A 31 -1.27 12.83 15.56
C ASP A 31 -1.61 11.50 16.27
N ILE A 32 -0.68 10.98 17.07
CA ILE A 32 -0.84 9.71 17.80
C ILE A 32 -1.94 9.82 18.87
N PRO A 33 -2.07 10.89 19.66
CA PRO A 33 -3.22 11.07 20.55
C PRO A 33 -4.57 11.10 19.80
N GLY A 34 -4.60 11.64 18.59
CA GLY A 34 -5.77 11.57 17.70
C GLY A 34 -6.10 10.13 17.31
N ILE A 35 -5.11 9.32 16.96
CA ILE A 35 -5.29 7.88 16.70
C ILE A 35 -5.84 7.18 17.95
N LEU A 36 -5.25 7.42 19.11
CA LEU A 36 -5.73 6.89 20.40
C LEU A 36 -7.22 7.19 20.64
N SER A 37 -7.66 8.41 20.32
CA SER A 37 -9.06 8.83 20.45
C SER A 37 -10.05 8.06 19.58
N LYS A 38 -9.55 7.30 18.58
CA LYS A 38 -10.32 6.53 17.60
C LYS A 38 -10.15 5.03 17.72
N LEU A 39 -9.43 4.51 18.70
CA LEU A 39 -9.23 3.05 18.86
C LEU A 39 -10.53 2.28 19.05
N ASP A 40 -11.52 2.85 19.72
CA ASP A 40 -12.84 2.20 19.89
C ASP A 40 -13.59 2.08 18.55
N TYR A 41 -13.45 3.07 17.65
CA TYR A 41 -13.97 2.99 16.29
C TYR A 41 -13.28 1.86 15.50
N ILE A 42 -11.95 1.77 15.58
CA ILE A 42 -11.14 0.74 14.92
C ILE A 42 -11.50 -0.65 15.46
N GLN A 43 -11.61 -0.81 16.78
CA GLN A 43 -12.04 -2.06 17.39
C GLN A 43 -13.46 -2.46 16.97
N ALA A 44 -14.40 -1.49 16.93
CA ALA A 44 -15.78 -1.72 16.49
C ALA A 44 -15.92 -2.04 14.99
N LEU A 45 -14.92 -1.71 14.17
CA LEU A 45 -14.84 -2.16 12.79
C LEU A 45 -14.60 -3.67 12.71
N GLY A 46 -13.89 -4.24 13.69
CA GLY A 46 -13.65 -5.67 13.78
C GLY A 46 -12.29 -6.10 13.22
N VAL A 47 -11.28 -5.23 13.24
CA VAL A 47 -9.92 -5.55 12.83
C VAL A 47 -9.10 -6.16 13.95
N ASP A 48 -8.04 -6.89 13.61
CA ASP A 48 -7.18 -7.62 14.54
C ASP A 48 -5.87 -6.88 14.83
N ALA A 49 -5.47 -6.00 13.93
CA ALA A 49 -4.25 -5.21 14.08
C ALA A 49 -4.36 -3.85 13.38
N ILE A 50 -3.49 -2.92 13.78
CA ILE A 50 -3.24 -1.69 13.02
C ILE A 50 -1.83 -1.73 12.42
N TRP A 51 -1.68 -1.15 11.23
CA TRP A 51 -0.39 -0.78 10.65
C TRP A 51 -0.29 0.74 10.63
N LEU A 52 0.67 1.28 11.36
CA LEU A 52 0.96 2.70 11.42
C LEU A 52 2.04 3.04 10.39
N CYS A 53 1.71 3.87 9.40
CA CYS A 53 2.69 4.44 8.46
C CYS A 53 3.76 5.23 9.20
N PRO A 54 4.91 5.58 8.56
CA PRO A 54 6.06 6.14 9.26
C PRO A 54 5.70 7.31 10.17
N MET A 55 6.00 7.14 11.47
CA MET A 55 5.78 8.19 12.49
C MET A 55 7.10 8.75 13.02
N TYR A 56 8.24 8.28 12.50
CA TYR A 56 9.58 8.63 12.94
C TYR A 56 9.92 10.10 12.66
N ASP A 57 10.94 10.58 13.35
CA ASP A 57 11.47 11.93 13.10
C ASP A 57 11.95 12.07 11.65
N SER A 58 11.36 13.01 10.94
CA SER A 58 11.54 13.19 9.50
C SER A 58 11.36 14.66 9.11
N PRO A 59 12.15 15.19 8.17
CA PRO A 59 11.90 16.50 7.58
C PRO A 59 10.71 16.51 6.59
N GLN A 60 10.05 15.37 6.34
CA GLN A 60 8.81 15.24 5.56
C GLN A 60 8.94 15.57 4.06
N TYR A 61 10.09 15.38 3.45
CA TYR A 61 10.25 15.52 1.99
C TYR A 61 9.44 14.47 1.23
N ASP A 62 9.39 13.26 1.75
CA ASP A 62 8.53 12.16 1.27
C ASP A 62 7.59 11.69 2.38
N MET A 63 6.92 12.65 3.03
CA MET A 63 5.81 12.44 3.98
C MET A 63 6.09 11.38 5.06
N GLY A 64 7.31 11.36 5.62
CA GLY A 64 7.73 10.47 6.70
C GLY A 64 8.64 9.33 6.23
N TYR A 65 8.73 9.04 4.93
CA TYR A 65 9.62 8.01 4.39
C TYR A 65 11.09 8.46 4.28
N ASP A 66 11.42 9.71 4.54
CA ASP A 66 12.77 10.25 4.68
C ASP A 66 13.14 10.38 6.17
N ILE A 67 13.53 9.26 6.80
CA ILE A 67 13.74 9.17 8.25
C ILE A 67 15.07 9.82 8.67
N ARG A 68 14.99 10.80 9.59
CA ARG A 68 16.13 11.49 10.16
C ARG A 68 16.65 10.82 11.44
N ASP A 69 15.76 10.18 12.20
CA ASP A 69 16.12 9.45 13.43
C ASP A 69 15.09 8.34 13.69
N TYR A 70 15.53 7.09 13.68
CA TYR A 70 14.67 5.92 13.87
C TYR A 70 14.12 5.78 15.30
N GLU A 71 14.81 6.36 16.28
CA GLU A 71 14.48 6.23 17.71
C GLU A 71 13.66 7.40 18.25
N LYS A 72 13.26 8.34 17.37
CA LYS A 72 12.42 9.48 17.68
C LYS A 72 11.15 9.50 16.86
N VAL A 73 10.13 10.16 17.39
CA VAL A 73 8.86 10.43 16.70
C VAL A 73 8.89 11.84 16.13
N TYR A 74 8.28 12.04 14.96
CA TYR A 74 8.08 13.36 14.39
C TYR A 74 7.25 14.23 15.33
N ALA A 75 7.80 15.37 15.75
CA ALA A 75 7.25 16.18 16.83
C ALA A 75 5.76 16.55 16.67
N PRO A 76 5.24 16.89 15.46
CA PRO A 76 3.80 17.10 15.29
C PRO A 76 2.95 15.84 15.52
N TYR A 77 3.51 14.62 15.39
CA TYR A 77 2.76 13.39 15.66
C TYR A 77 2.75 13.00 17.14
N GLY A 78 3.68 13.51 17.94
CA GLY A 78 3.80 13.21 19.37
C GLY A 78 5.19 12.78 19.79
N THR A 79 5.25 11.91 20.78
CA THR A 79 6.47 11.45 21.43
C THR A 79 6.60 9.92 21.37
N VAL A 80 7.76 9.40 21.77
CA VAL A 80 7.97 7.95 21.95
C VAL A 80 7.02 7.39 23.01
N GLU A 81 6.77 8.13 24.09
CA GLU A 81 5.80 7.77 25.11
C GLU A 81 4.37 7.63 24.54
N ASP A 82 3.96 8.52 23.64
CA ASP A 82 2.64 8.42 22.99
C ASP A 82 2.52 7.13 22.17
N VAL A 83 3.60 6.70 21.50
CA VAL A 83 3.63 5.40 20.80
C VAL A 83 3.55 4.23 21.79
N GLU A 84 4.27 4.27 22.91
CA GLU A 84 4.19 3.24 23.95
C GLU A 84 2.78 3.13 24.54
N ILE A 85 2.11 4.27 24.75
CA ILE A 85 0.70 4.31 25.18
C ILE A 85 -0.20 3.70 24.09
N LEU A 86 0.04 4.01 22.82
CA LEU A 86 -0.73 3.44 21.70
C LEU A 86 -0.56 1.91 21.63
N ILE A 87 0.67 1.39 21.79
CA ILE A 87 0.95 -0.05 21.85
C ILE A 87 0.15 -0.70 22.96
N ALA A 88 0.24 -0.17 24.18
CA ALA A 88 -0.49 -0.69 25.33
C ALA A 88 -2.02 -0.67 25.11
N ALA A 89 -2.54 0.46 24.60
CA ALA A 89 -3.98 0.62 24.34
C ALA A 89 -4.51 -0.31 23.24
N CYS A 90 -3.69 -0.66 22.23
CA CYS A 90 -4.01 -1.69 21.24
C CYS A 90 -4.09 -3.06 21.91
N HIS A 91 -3.09 -3.43 22.70
CA HIS A 91 -3.03 -4.73 23.38
C HIS A 91 -4.16 -4.91 24.39
N GLU A 92 -4.53 -3.87 25.15
CA GLU A 92 -5.68 -3.89 26.05
C GLU A 92 -7.01 -4.21 25.34
N ARG A 93 -7.11 -3.85 24.05
CA ARG A 93 -8.28 -4.15 23.18
C ARG A 93 -8.15 -5.47 22.42
N GLY A 94 -7.10 -6.24 22.67
CA GLY A 94 -6.80 -7.48 21.95
C GLY A 94 -6.31 -7.26 20.51
N MET A 95 -5.96 -6.04 20.14
CA MET A 95 -5.41 -5.71 18.83
C MET A 95 -3.87 -5.71 18.85
N LYS A 96 -3.29 -6.02 17.70
CA LYS A 96 -1.85 -5.95 17.45
C LYS A 96 -1.46 -4.62 16.79
N ILE A 97 -0.15 -4.28 16.82
CA ILE A 97 0.36 -3.08 16.16
C ILE A 97 1.62 -3.36 15.36
N LEU A 98 1.62 -2.92 14.10
CA LEU A 98 2.75 -2.96 13.18
C LEU A 98 3.23 -1.55 12.91
N LEU A 99 4.55 -1.36 12.87
CA LEU A 99 5.18 -0.12 12.41
C LEU A 99 5.73 -0.28 11.00
N ASP A 100 5.97 0.83 10.33
CA ASP A 100 6.66 0.83 9.03
C ASP A 100 8.17 0.75 9.24
N LEU A 101 8.87 -0.09 8.48
CA LEU A 101 10.32 -0.27 8.53
C LEU A 101 10.93 0.21 7.21
N VAL A 102 11.42 1.45 7.21
CA VAL A 102 11.99 2.12 6.03
C VAL A 102 13.50 2.14 6.14
N ILE A 103 14.17 1.18 5.52
CA ILE A 103 15.60 0.92 5.69
C ILE A 103 16.37 0.71 4.38
N ASN A 104 15.75 0.98 3.21
CA ASN A 104 16.48 1.09 1.97
C ASN A 104 17.34 2.36 1.92
N HIS A 105 16.89 3.44 2.52
CA HIS A 105 17.48 4.76 2.54
C HIS A 105 17.22 5.46 3.89
N THR A 106 17.86 6.59 4.12
CA THR A 106 17.55 7.49 5.23
C THR A 106 17.26 8.89 4.69
N SER A 107 16.84 9.81 5.55
CA SER A 107 16.92 11.23 5.21
C SER A 107 18.38 11.65 4.99
N HIS A 108 18.59 12.61 4.08
CA HIS A 108 19.87 13.29 3.94
C HIS A 108 20.28 14.03 5.24
N LEU A 109 19.34 14.32 6.13
CA LEU A 109 19.59 14.92 7.46
C LEU A 109 19.86 13.88 8.57
N HIS A 110 19.83 12.59 8.25
CA HIS A 110 20.22 11.54 9.20
C HIS A 110 21.69 11.70 9.61
N ALA A 111 21.99 11.54 10.89
CA ALA A 111 23.36 11.70 11.42
C ALA A 111 24.38 10.82 10.69
N TRP A 112 23.98 9.62 10.25
CA TRP A 112 24.86 8.72 9.49
C TRP A 112 25.24 9.29 8.11
N PHE A 113 24.28 9.89 7.40
CA PHE A 113 24.56 10.50 6.10
C PHE A 113 25.39 11.77 6.25
N GLN A 114 25.09 12.61 7.23
CA GLN A 114 25.88 13.82 7.50
C GLN A 114 27.35 13.47 7.81
N GLU A 115 27.60 12.40 8.58
CA GLU A 115 28.95 11.90 8.81
C GLU A 115 29.56 11.30 7.55
N SER A 116 28.80 10.52 6.77
CA SER A 116 29.26 9.90 5.52
C SER A 116 29.72 10.93 4.50
N ARG A 117 28.98 12.04 4.32
CA ARG A 117 29.29 13.10 3.36
C ARG A 117 30.40 14.06 3.82
N SER A 118 30.75 14.08 5.10
CA SER A 118 31.72 15.02 5.64
C SER A 118 33.13 14.84 5.08
N SER A 119 33.47 13.62 4.62
CA SER A 119 34.77 13.30 4.01
C SER A 119 34.74 11.96 3.28
N LYS A 120 35.54 11.82 2.20
CA LYS A 120 35.79 10.52 1.53
C LYS A 120 36.44 9.49 2.43
N THR A 121 37.05 9.91 3.55
CA THR A 121 37.71 9.03 4.54
C THR A 121 36.89 8.89 5.82
N SER A 122 35.65 9.38 5.85
CA SER A 122 34.74 9.22 6.99
C SER A 122 34.52 7.74 7.32
N ALA A 123 34.44 7.41 8.61
CA ALA A 123 34.17 6.05 9.07
C ALA A 123 32.84 5.49 8.55
N LYS A 124 31.88 6.37 8.22
CA LYS A 124 30.58 6.00 7.64
C LYS A 124 30.51 6.23 6.14
N ARG A 125 31.62 6.57 5.46
CA ARG A 125 31.57 6.82 4.00
C ARG A 125 30.88 5.69 3.26
N ASP A 126 31.24 4.45 3.55
CA ASP A 126 30.73 3.24 2.91
C ASP A 126 29.38 2.75 3.48
N TRP A 127 28.74 3.53 4.35
CA TRP A 127 27.36 3.25 4.78
C TRP A 127 26.31 3.67 3.75
N TYR A 128 26.72 4.51 2.78
CA TYR A 128 25.92 4.95 1.65
C TYR A 128 26.63 4.64 0.33
N ILE A 129 25.89 4.67 -0.76
CA ILE A 129 26.43 4.30 -2.08
C ILE A 129 26.94 5.55 -2.77
N TRP A 130 28.27 5.69 -2.83
CA TRP A 130 28.98 6.78 -3.47
C TRP A 130 29.72 6.30 -4.71
N ARG A 131 29.74 7.11 -5.79
CA ARG A 131 30.49 6.81 -7.02
C ARG A 131 31.10 8.09 -7.62
N PRO A 132 32.28 8.00 -8.24
CA PRO A 132 32.88 9.11 -8.96
C PRO A 132 32.05 9.50 -10.17
N ALA A 133 32.18 10.75 -10.62
CA ALA A 133 31.59 11.20 -11.86
C ALA A 133 32.18 10.45 -13.08
N LYS A 134 31.35 10.25 -14.10
CA LYS A 134 31.80 10.04 -15.49
C LYS A 134 31.92 11.39 -16.20
N TYR A 135 32.64 11.43 -17.30
CA TYR A 135 32.73 12.61 -18.14
C TYR A 135 32.44 12.21 -19.60
N ASP A 136 31.63 13.02 -20.26
CA ASP A 136 31.35 12.82 -21.70
C ASP A 136 32.52 13.27 -22.58
N ALA A 137 32.36 13.13 -23.91
CA ALA A 137 33.41 13.47 -24.88
C ALA A 137 33.78 14.98 -24.88
N ASP A 138 32.85 15.82 -24.42
CA ASP A 138 33.03 17.27 -24.31
C ASP A 138 33.58 17.69 -22.94
N GLY A 139 33.83 16.72 -22.04
CA GLY A 139 34.33 16.95 -20.70
C GLY A 139 33.28 17.38 -19.69
N ASN A 140 32.00 17.27 -20.03
CA ASN A 140 30.93 17.58 -19.08
C ASN A 140 30.75 16.44 -18.07
N ARG A 141 30.55 16.83 -16.81
CA ARG A 141 30.28 15.89 -15.69
C ARG A 141 28.96 15.17 -15.92
N ARG A 142 28.97 13.84 -15.74
CA ARG A 142 27.83 12.95 -15.87
C ARG A 142 27.70 12.04 -14.63
N PRO A 143 26.49 11.64 -14.25
CA PRO A 143 26.28 10.59 -13.24
C PRO A 143 26.92 9.26 -13.62
N PRO A 144 27.10 8.34 -12.66
CA PRO A 144 27.71 7.02 -12.88
C PRO A 144 26.99 6.15 -13.92
N ASN A 145 25.67 6.29 -14.03
CA ASN A 145 24.83 5.57 -14.99
C ASN A 145 23.56 6.37 -15.33
N ASN A 146 22.71 5.80 -16.17
CA ASN A 146 21.47 6.40 -16.66
C ASN A 146 20.22 6.05 -15.85
N TRP A 147 20.36 5.62 -14.59
CA TRP A 147 19.21 5.23 -13.79
C TRP A 147 18.31 6.41 -13.47
N ARG A 148 17.01 6.17 -13.62
CA ARG A 148 15.95 7.11 -13.25
C ARG A 148 15.52 6.90 -11.80
N SER A 149 15.38 8.00 -11.05
CA SER A 149 14.71 8.00 -9.75
C SER A 149 13.22 7.67 -9.92
N VAL A 150 12.64 7.03 -8.92
CA VAL A 150 11.19 6.73 -8.88
C VAL A 150 10.37 8.01 -9.06
N PHE A 151 10.78 9.11 -8.43
CA PHE A 151 10.10 10.42 -8.53
C PHE A 151 10.57 11.28 -9.70
N GLY A 152 11.33 10.72 -10.64
CA GLY A 152 11.81 11.41 -11.84
C GLY A 152 13.23 11.98 -11.70
N GLY A 153 13.82 12.29 -12.84
CA GLY A 153 15.21 12.75 -12.90
C GLY A 153 16.24 11.61 -12.71
N SER A 154 17.50 11.98 -12.53
CA SER A 154 18.60 11.05 -12.23
C SER A 154 18.41 10.40 -10.86
N ALA A 155 18.81 9.13 -10.72
CA ALA A 155 18.92 8.47 -9.41
C ALA A 155 20.25 8.82 -8.68
N TRP A 156 21.02 9.74 -9.19
CA TRP A 156 22.29 10.15 -8.64
C TRP A 156 22.35 11.65 -8.44
N GLU A 157 22.73 12.09 -7.23
CA GLU A 157 22.92 13.49 -6.90
C GLU A 157 24.39 13.79 -6.61
N TRP A 158 24.87 14.92 -7.13
CA TRP A 158 26.24 15.38 -6.94
C TRP A 158 26.43 16.04 -5.59
N ASP A 159 27.44 15.60 -4.85
CA ASP A 159 27.84 16.23 -3.61
C ASP A 159 29.04 17.16 -3.82
N GLU A 160 28.84 18.46 -3.63
CA GLU A 160 29.90 19.46 -3.82
C GLU A 160 31.00 19.37 -2.76
N GLU A 161 30.73 18.82 -1.58
CA GLU A 161 31.72 18.73 -0.50
C GLU A 161 32.78 17.65 -0.82
N THR A 162 32.33 16.50 -1.29
CA THR A 162 33.20 15.35 -1.53
C THR A 162 33.49 15.10 -3.01
N GLN A 163 32.86 15.84 -3.92
CA GLN A 163 33.06 15.72 -5.36
C GLN A 163 32.85 14.28 -5.86
N GLU A 164 31.72 13.68 -5.44
CA GLU A 164 31.21 12.38 -5.88
C GLU A 164 29.68 12.40 -5.92
N TYR A 165 29.09 11.44 -6.61
CA TYR A 165 27.65 11.22 -6.63
C TYR A 165 27.24 10.22 -5.54
N TYR A 166 26.10 10.48 -4.86
CA TYR A 166 25.41 9.47 -4.07
C TYR A 166 24.16 8.96 -4.78
N LEU A 167 23.83 7.68 -4.55
CA LEU A 167 22.61 7.07 -5.08
C LEU A 167 21.39 7.47 -4.23
N HIS A 168 20.30 7.78 -4.90
CA HIS A 168 18.96 7.95 -4.31
C HIS A 168 17.90 7.37 -5.26
N LEU A 169 17.36 6.21 -4.97
CA LEU A 169 16.33 5.62 -5.83
C LEU A 169 15.00 6.39 -5.77
N PHE A 170 14.77 7.13 -4.69
CA PHE A 170 13.60 7.99 -4.45
C PHE A 170 13.98 9.48 -4.54
N ALA A 171 13.55 10.31 -3.61
CA ALA A 171 13.90 11.73 -3.65
C ALA A 171 15.40 11.97 -3.42
N VAL A 172 15.91 13.09 -3.92
CA VAL A 172 17.30 13.55 -3.68
C VAL A 172 17.63 13.55 -2.18
N GLN A 173 16.63 13.80 -1.33
CA GLN A 173 16.74 13.81 0.12
C GLN A 173 16.72 12.43 0.78
N GLN A 174 16.69 11.35 -0.01
CA GLN A 174 16.63 9.96 0.47
C GLN A 174 17.84 9.15 -0.03
N PRO A 175 19.07 9.42 0.45
CA PRO A 175 20.26 8.68 0.06
C PRO A 175 20.15 7.20 0.44
N ASP A 176 20.45 6.32 -0.51
CA ASP A 176 20.39 4.87 -0.37
C ASP A 176 21.50 4.34 0.52
N LEU A 177 21.12 3.49 1.49
CA LEU A 177 22.03 2.77 2.35
C LEU A 177 22.79 1.68 1.57
N ASN A 178 24.06 1.49 1.90
CA ASN A 178 24.89 0.44 1.33
C ASN A 178 24.73 -0.88 2.12
N TRP A 179 23.77 -1.69 1.73
CA TRP A 179 23.48 -2.98 2.39
C TRP A 179 24.62 -4.01 2.28
N GLU A 180 25.60 -3.79 1.42
CA GLU A 180 26.84 -4.59 1.38
C GLU A 180 27.67 -4.43 2.66
N ASN A 181 27.54 -3.30 3.38
CA ASN A 181 28.30 -3.01 4.60
C ASN A 181 27.67 -3.65 5.85
N PRO A 182 28.31 -4.65 6.48
CA PRO A 182 27.72 -5.35 7.63
C PRO A 182 27.62 -4.49 8.90
N THR A 183 28.47 -3.48 9.05
CA THR A 183 28.43 -2.56 10.21
C THR A 183 27.21 -1.64 10.09
N MET A 184 26.90 -1.19 8.88
CA MET A 184 25.70 -0.42 8.60
C MET A 184 24.44 -1.26 8.90
N ARG A 185 24.37 -2.53 8.42
CA ARG A 185 23.23 -3.40 8.70
C ARG A 185 23.02 -3.62 10.20
N ALA A 186 24.10 -3.87 10.95
CA ALA A 186 24.01 -4.03 12.41
C ALA A 186 23.42 -2.78 13.11
N ALA A 187 23.81 -1.57 12.66
CA ALA A 187 23.28 -0.34 13.21
C ALA A 187 21.79 -0.14 12.85
N VAL A 188 21.37 -0.50 11.64
CA VAL A 188 19.95 -0.48 11.22
C VAL A 188 19.15 -1.47 12.08
N TYR A 189 19.64 -2.69 12.28
CA TYR A 189 18.92 -3.69 13.08
C TYR A 189 18.74 -3.25 14.53
N GLU A 190 19.73 -2.65 15.14
CA GLU A 190 19.63 -2.15 16.52
C GLU A 190 18.67 -0.97 16.63
N SER A 191 18.84 0.04 15.77
CA SER A 191 18.12 1.32 15.88
C SER A 191 16.70 1.26 15.30
N ALA A 192 16.52 0.67 14.10
CA ALA A 192 15.23 0.67 13.42
C ALA A 192 14.34 -0.53 13.79
N MET A 193 14.92 -1.68 14.16
CA MET A 193 14.15 -2.88 14.47
C MET A 193 14.08 -3.18 15.96
N GLU A 194 15.21 -3.52 16.60
CA GLU A 194 15.20 -3.99 17.99
C GLU A 194 14.73 -2.91 18.98
N PHE A 195 15.01 -1.63 18.73
CA PHE A 195 14.52 -0.54 19.56
C PHE A 195 12.99 -0.59 19.73
N TRP A 196 12.24 -0.75 18.65
CA TRP A 196 10.78 -0.80 18.69
C TRP A 196 10.23 -2.17 19.11
N LEU A 197 10.89 -3.25 18.73
CA LEU A 197 10.53 -4.60 19.18
C LEU A 197 10.61 -4.73 20.70
N ARG A 198 11.63 -4.12 21.33
CA ARG A 198 11.75 -4.05 22.80
C ARG A 198 10.64 -3.24 23.46
N LYS A 199 10.00 -2.31 22.74
CA LYS A 199 8.83 -1.55 23.21
C LYS A 199 7.52 -2.30 23.04
N GLY A 200 7.54 -3.47 22.40
CA GLY A 200 6.40 -4.38 22.35
C GLY A 200 5.53 -4.30 21.11
N ILE A 201 6.02 -3.74 20.01
CA ILE A 201 5.31 -3.87 18.73
C ILE A 201 5.25 -5.34 18.27
N ASP A 202 4.24 -5.68 17.48
CA ASP A 202 3.98 -7.07 17.05
C ASP A 202 4.60 -7.38 15.67
N GLY A 203 5.21 -6.40 15.02
CA GLY A 203 5.86 -6.60 13.74
C GLY A 203 6.03 -5.35 12.89
N PHE A 204 6.41 -5.57 11.62
CA PHE A 204 6.68 -4.48 10.68
C PHE A 204 6.01 -4.69 9.32
N ARG A 205 5.62 -3.57 8.71
CA ARG A 205 5.55 -3.47 7.24
C ARG A 205 6.93 -3.02 6.76
N VAL A 206 7.55 -3.80 5.89
CA VAL A 206 8.92 -3.57 5.43
C VAL A 206 8.87 -2.89 4.07
N ASP A 207 9.34 -1.64 4.05
CA ASP A 207 9.33 -0.79 2.85
C ASP A 207 10.29 -1.30 1.79
N THR A 208 9.85 -1.29 0.52
CA THR A 208 10.67 -1.61 -0.67
C THR A 208 11.66 -2.77 -0.47
N VAL A 209 11.19 -3.86 0.14
CA VAL A 209 12.01 -4.93 0.70
C VAL A 209 12.97 -5.58 -0.28
N ASN A 210 12.66 -5.60 -1.57
CA ASN A 210 13.49 -6.21 -2.60
C ASN A 210 14.55 -5.27 -3.21
N MET A 211 14.63 -4.01 -2.72
CA MET A 211 15.58 -3.02 -3.25
C MET A 211 16.88 -2.91 -2.43
N TYR A 212 17.05 -3.64 -1.34
CA TYR A 212 18.23 -3.53 -0.49
C TYR A 212 19.49 -4.08 -1.16
N SER A 213 19.38 -5.16 -1.94
CA SER A 213 20.48 -5.71 -2.72
C SER A 213 20.39 -5.24 -4.17
N LYS A 214 21.42 -4.55 -4.65
CA LYS A 214 21.52 -3.98 -5.99
C LYS A 214 22.62 -4.67 -6.80
N GLU A 215 22.53 -4.61 -8.12
CA GLU A 215 23.61 -5.06 -9.01
C GLU A 215 24.83 -4.15 -8.83
N GLN A 216 25.95 -4.71 -8.33
CA GLN A 216 27.11 -3.95 -7.84
C GLN A 216 27.99 -3.33 -8.94
N SER A 217 27.82 -3.72 -10.20
CA SER A 217 28.52 -3.07 -11.31
C SER A 217 28.00 -1.67 -11.62
N PHE A 218 26.78 -1.34 -11.16
CA PHE A 218 26.09 -0.08 -11.44
C PHE A 218 26.15 0.30 -12.94
N LYS A 219 26.00 -0.70 -13.81
CA LYS A 219 25.96 -0.51 -15.27
C LYS A 219 24.73 0.29 -15.69
N ASP A 220 24.79 0.84 -16.91
CA ASP A 220 23.64 1.52 -17.49
C ASP A 220 22.45 0.57 -17.66
N ALA A 221 21.25 1.09 -17.39
CA ALA A 221 20.00 0.41 -17.65
C ALA A 221 19.72 0.37 -19.17
N PRO A 222 19.02 -0.67 -19.67
CA PRO A 222 18.54 -0.71 -21.04
C PRO A 222 17.67 0.52 -21.36
N ILE A 223 17.79 1.05 -22.58
CA ILE A 223 16.91 2.12 -23.04
C ILE A 223 15.54 1.53 -23.36
N ILE A 224 14.58 1.80 -22.48
CA ILE A 224 13.19 1.35 -22.63
C ILE A 224 12.37 2.42 -23.36
N ASP A 225 12.58 3.68 -23.01
CA ASP A 225 11.93 4.82 -23.67
C ASP A 225 13.00 5.85 -24.08
N PRO A 226 13.27 6.01 -25.39
CA PRO A 226 14.29 6.95 -25.87
C PRO A 226 13.92 8.42 -25.65
N ARG A 227 12.69 8.74 -25.25
CA ARG A 227 12.29 10.10 -24.88
C ARG A 227 12.78 10.50 -23.49
N LEU A 228 13.12 9.51 -22.65
CA LEU A 228 13.62 9.74 -21.30
C LEU A 228 15.14 9.82 -21.29
N GLU A 229 15.69 10.86 -20.69
CA GLU A 229 17.13 10.95 -20.44
C GLU A 229 17.61 9.88 -19.46
N TRP A 230 16.80 9.63 -18.42
CA TRP A 230 17.05 8.62 -17.39
C TRP A 230 16.08 7.46 -17.55
N GLN A 231 16.59 6.22 -17.42
CA GLN A 231 15.83 5.01 -17.74
C GLN A 231 15.37 4.25 -16.49
N PRO A 232 14.14 3.70 -16.48
CA PRO A 232 13.72 2.76 -15.44
C PRO A 232 14.73 1.61 -15.29
N ALA A 233 15.19 1.37 -14.07
CA ALA A 233 16.28 0.44 -13.79
C ALA A 233 15.93 -0.63 -12.75
N SER A 234 14.63 -0.92 -12.53
CA SER A 234 14.17 -1.87 -11.50
C SER A 234 14.82 -3.25 -11.63
N SER A 235 15.10 -3.73 -12.85
CA SER A 235 15.82 -4.99 -13.09
C SER A 235 17.27 -5.01 -12.57
N LEU A 236 17.83 -3.86 -12.16
CA LEU A 236 19.20 -3.72 -11.67
C LEU A 236 19.27 -3.38 -10.17
N TYR A 237 18.17 -2.93 -9.57
CA TYR A 237 18.11 -2.59 -8.15
C TYR A 237 17.05 -3.36 -7.35
N CYS A 238 16.18 -4.16 -8.00
CA CYS A 238 15.28 -5.09 -7.31
C CYS A 238 15.81 -6.52 -7.38
N ASN A 239 15.56 -7.30 -6.35
CA ASN A 239 15.89 -8.73 -6.27
C ASN A 239 17.38 -9.03 -6.54
N GLY A 240 18.27 -8.16 -6.07
CA GLY A 240 19.71 -8.32 -6.25
C GLY A 240 20.27 -9.57 -5.57
N PRO A 241 21.54 -9.93 -5.87
CA PRO A 241 22.08 -11.28 -5.61
C PRO A 241 22.17 -11.66 -4.13
N ARG A 242 22.19 -10.69 -3.19
CA ARG A 242 22.30 -10.94 -1.75
C ARG A 242 21.01 -10.68 -0.98
N ILE A 243 19.89 -10.41 -1.65
CA ILE A 243 18.65 -10.00 -0.98
C ILE A 243 18.20 -11.04 0.06
N HIS A 244 18.23 -12.32 -0.27
CA HIS A 244 17.79 -13.38 0.63
C HIS A 244 18.75 -13.61 1.83
N GLU A 245 20.03 -13.22 1.71
CA GLU A 245 20.95 -13.17 2.85
C GLU A 245 20.48 -12.10 3.84
N PHE A 246 20.20 -10.90 3.38
CA PHE A 246 19.75 -9.79 4.22
C PHE A 246 18.38 -10.08 4.85
N MET A 247 17.47 -10.70 4.09
CA MET A 247 16.16 -11.10 4.62
C MET A 247 16.26 -12.15 5.73
N ARG A 248 17.23 -13.09 5.65
CA ARG A 248 17.44 -14.08 6.72
C ARG A 248 18.01 -13.44 7.98
N GLU A 249 18.95 -12.50 7.86
CA GLU A 249 19.45 -11.73 9.02
C GLU A 249 18.30 -11.02 9.75
N MET A 250 17.38 -10.38 9.01
CA MET A 250 16.18 -9.76 9.58
C MET A 250 15.23 -10.80 10.18
N GLY A 251 15.02 -11.92 9.48
CA GLY A 251 14.16 -13.03 9.94
C GLY A 251 14.60 -13.60 11.29
N ASP A 252 15.90 -13.75 11.51
CA ASP A 252 16.46 -14.23 12.79
C ASP A 252 16.12 -13.28 13.96
N ILE A 253 16.14 -11.97 13.72
CA ILE A 253 15.72 -10.97 14.70
C ILE A 253 14.23 -11.09 14.98
N LEU A 254 13.40 -11.14 13.92
CA LEU A 254 11.95 -11.23 14.05
C LEU A 254 11.48 -12.47 14.80
N ILE A 255 12.11 -13.62 14.55
CA ILE A 255 11.83 -14.87 15.26
C ILE A 255 12.11 -14.73 16.76
N LYS A 256 13.20 -14.07 17.14
CA LYS A 256 13.56 -13.81 18.55
C LYS A 256 12.47 -13.06 19.31
N TYR A 257 11.76 -12.14 18.63
CA TYR A 257 10.69 -11.34 19.23
C TYR A 257 9.28 -11.87 18.91
N ASN A 258 9.14 -13.00 18.19
CA ASN A 258 7.86 -13.53 17.70
C ASN A 258 7.04 -12.49 16.91
N ALA A 259 7.75 -11.66 16.14
CA ALA A 259 7.18 -10.58 15.36
C ALA A 259 6.86 -11.03 13.92
N MET A 260 5.76 -10.51 13.35
CA MET A 260 5.39 -10.77 11.96
C MET A 260 5.91 -9.67 11.03
N THR A 261 5.96 -9.98 9.74
CA THR A 261 6.29 -8.99 8.72
C THR A 261 5.42 -9.10 7.48
N VAL A 262 5.17 -7.94 6.87
CA VAL A 262 4.68 -7.84 5.49
C VAL A 262 5.64 -7.00 4.68
N GLY A 263 6.23 -7.57 3.63
CA GLY A 263 7.17 -6.87 2.75
C GLY A 263 6.49 -6.22 1.56
N GLU A 264 6.84 -4.99 1.25
CA GLU A 264 6.46 -4.37 0.00
C GLU A 264 7.36 -4.90 -1.13
N LEU A 265 6.77 -5.62 -2.11
CA LEU A 265 7.50 -6.39 -3.12
C LEU A 265 7.12 -5.95 -4.55
N PRO A 266 7.49 -4.73 -4.98
CA PRO A 266 7.24 -4.28 -6.35
C PRO A 266 8.10 -5.03 -7.36
N HIS A 267 7.70 -5.00 -8.65
CA HIS A 267 8.46 -5.55 -9.78
C HIS A 267 8.84 -7.04 -9.65
N THR A 268 8.05 -7.84 -8.92
CA THR A 268 8.32 -9.27 -8.69
C THR A 268 7.07 -10.10 -9.04
N PRO A 269 6.72 -10.24 -10.33
CA PRO A 269 5.46 -10.87 -10.73
C PRO A 269 5.50 -12.41 -10.73
N ALA A 270 6.69 -13.02 -10.71
CA ALA A 270 6.80 -14.48 -10.77
C ALA A 270 6.53 -15.12 -9.40
N VAL A 271 5.57 -16.04 -9.32
CA VAL A 271 5.19 -16.73 -8.08
C VAL A 271 6.38 -17.40 -7.39
N ALA A 272 7.30 -18.00 -8.16
CA ALA A 272 8.50 -18.64 -7.62
C ALA A 272 9.44 -17.63 -6.90
N ASP A 273 9.56 -16.42 -7.46
CA ASP A 273 10.38 -15.36 -6.85
C ASP A 273 9.70 -14.84 -5.57
N VAL A 274 8.39 -14.62 -5.60
CA VAL A 274 7.61 -14.23 -4.40
C VAL A 274 7.74 -15.30 -3.32
N LEU A 275 7.61 -16.58 -3.68
CA LEU A 275 7.71 -17.72 -2.75
C LEU A 275 9.08 -17.75 -2.04
N SER A 276 10.16 -17.33 -2.71
CA SER A 276 11.49 -17.27 -2.10
C SER A 276 11.58 -16.30 -0.90
N TYR A 277 10.69 -15.30 -0.81
CA TYR A 277 10.60 -14.39 0.32
C TYR A 277 9.68 -14.89 1.45
N VAL A 278 8.61 -15.61 1.12
CA VAL A 278 7.51 -15.89 2.05
C VAL A 278 7.31 -17.37 2.38
N SER A 279 8.12 -18.28 1.83
CA SER A 279 8.11 -19.69 2.22
C SER A 279 8.47 -19.81 3.71
N GLU A 280 7.68 -20.55 4.48
CA GLU A 280 7.93 -20.80 5.90
C GLU A 280 9.32 -21.44 6.15
N LYS A 281 9.83 -22.20 5.18
CA LYS A 281 11.14 -22.83 5.24
C LYS A 281 12.29 -21.83 5.16
N GLU A 282 12.10 -20.74 4.43
CA GLU A 282 13.13 -19.71 4.22
C GLU A 282 13.26 -18.77 5.42
N LYS A 283 12.24 -18.68 6.30
CA LYS A 283 12.26 -17.88 7.55
C LYS A 283 12.61 -16.41 7.32
N GLN A 284 12.11 -15.81 6.24
CA GLN A 284 12.40 -14.43 5.88
C GLN A 284 11.22 -13.52 6.25
N LEU A 285 10.19 -13.47 5.42
CA LEU A 285 9.01 -12.64 5.64
C LEU A 285 7.78 -13.52 5.93
N SER A 286 6.82 -12.99 6.68
CA SER A 286 5.55 -13.70 6.91
C SER A 286 4.65 -13.65 5.68
N MET A 287 4.63 -12.53 4.95
CA MET A 287 3.85 -12.29 3.75
C MET A 287 4.39 -11.07 2.99
N VAL A 288 3.82 -10.80 1.82
CA VAL A 288 4.16 -9.63 0.98
C VAL A 288 2.93 -8.94 0.43
N PHE A 289 3.08 -7.65 0.12
CA PHE A 289 2.21 -6.92 -0.79
C PHE A 289 2.69 -7.16 -2.22
N GLN A 290 1.82 -7.77 -3.04
CA GLN A 290 2.01 -7.94 -4.48
C GLN A 290 1.26 -6.81 -5.21
N PHE A 291 1.91 -6.19 -6.18
CA PHE A 291 1.38 -4.99 -6.84
C PHE A 291 0.52 -5.29 -8.08
N ASP A 292 0.42 -6.54 -8.50
CA ASP A 292 -0.27 -6.95 -9.72
C ASP A 292 -1.65 -6.30 -9.91
N ILE A 293 -2.48 -6.28 -8.86
CA ILE A 293 -3.83 -5.72 -8.92
C ILE A 293 -3.78 -4.19 -8.92
N VAL A 294 -3.02 -3.60 -8.02
CA VAL A 294 -3.01 -2.14 -7.82
C VAL A 294 -2.24 -1.38 -8.90
N ASP A 295 -1.38 -2.05 -9.66
CA ASP A 295 -0.70 -1.49 -10.82
C ASP A 295 -1.54 -1.53 -12.12
N ILE A 296 -2.79 -2.01 -12.08
CA ILE A 296 -3.68 -1.96 -13.24
C ILE A 296 -3.88 -0.51 -13.67
N GLY A 297 -3.65 -0.22 -14.95
CA GLY A 297 -3.82 1.13 -15.50
C GLY A 297 -2.61 2.05 -15.33
N THR A 298 -1.53 1.60 -14.66
CA THR A 298 -0.26 2.33 -14.62
C THR A 298 0.63 1.95 -15.81
N GLY A 299 1.45 2.89 -16.29
CA GLY A 299 2.46 2.65 -17.31
C GLY A 299 3.84 2.34 -16.74
N ALA A 300 4.88 2.40 -17.57
CA ALA A 300 6.28 2.30 -17.15
C ALA A 300 6.68 3.43 -16.17
N VAL A 301 6.00 4.55 -16.25
CA VAL A 301 5.94 5.63 -15.26
C VAL A 301 4.48 5.69 -14.79
N ARG A 302 4.23 5.90 -13.50
CA ARG A 302 2.89 5.85 -12.91
C ARG A 302 1.83 6.60 -13.73
N PHE A 303 2.13 7.82 -14.15
CA PHE A 303 1.22 8.70 -14.86
C PHE A 303 1.45 8.67 -16.38
N ASP A 304 1.88 7.55 -16.95
CA ASP A 304 2.01 7.49 -18.41
C ASP A 304 0.72 8.04 -19.06
N THR A 305 0.87 8.91 -20.06
CA THR A 305 -0.09 9.94 -20.48
C THR A 305 -1.42 9.43 -21.02
N VAL A 306 -1.58 8.14 -21.19
CA VAL A 306 -2.85 7.51 -21.54
C VAL A 306 -3.24 6.61 -20.38
N PRO A 307 -4.30 6.93 -19.62
CA PRO A 307 -4.86 5.97 -18.68
C PRO A 307 -5.17 4.69 -19.46
N HIS A 308 -4.42 3.62 -19.19
CA HIS A 308 -4.73 2.33 -19.79
C HIS A 308 -6.08 1.89 -19.23
N ALA A 309 -7.09 1.83 -20.11
CA ALA A 309 -8.40 1.33 -19.73
C ALA A 309 -8.21 -0.10 -19.17
N TRP A 310 -8.63 -0.31 -17.94
CA TRP A 310 -8.63 -1.65 -17.38
C TRP A 310 -9.77 -2.49 -17.96
N THR A 311 -9.62 -3.79 -17.97
CA THR A 311 -10.65 -4.75 -18.36
C THR A 311 -10.86 -5.75 -17.24
N LEU A 312 -12.09 -6.27 -17.11
CA LEU A 312 -12.37 -7.29 -16.10
C LEU A 312 -11.53 -8.56 -16.29
N PRO A 313 -11.35 -9.10 -17.53
CA PRO A 313 -10.42 -10.23 -17.74
C PRO A 313 -8.97 -9.91 -17.28
N GLY A 314 -8.49 -8.70 -17.51
CA GLY A 314 -7.17 -8.28 -17.03
C GLY A 314 -7.06 -8.21 -15.49
N LEU A 315 -8.11 -7.76 -14.80
CA LEU A 315 -8.19 -7.80 -13.34
C LEU A 315 -8.18 -9.26 -12.84
N ARG A 316 -9.00 -10.13 -13.43
CA ARG A 316 -9.11 -11.55 -13.08
C ARG A 316 -7.79 -12.29 -13.22
N GLU A 317 -7.07 -12.08 -14.32
CA GLU A 317 -5.73 -12.66 -14.53
C GLU A 317 -4.78 -12.28 -13.39
N ARG A 318 -4.77 -11.01 -12.99
CA ARG A 318 -3.90 -10.53 -11.92
C ARG A 318 -4.31 -11.06 -10.54
N VAL A 319 -5.62 -11.13 -10.26
CA VAL A 319 -6.13 -11.81 -9.06
C VAL A 319 -5.71 -13.27 -9.05
N ALA A 320 -5.90 -14.02 -10.14
CA ALA A 320 -5.50 -15.42 -10.22
C ALA A 320 -3.99 -15.61 -9.98
N ARG A 321 -3.15 -14.70 -10.48
CA ARG A 321 -1.70 -14.72 -10.27
C ARG A 321 -1.34 -14.53 -8.79
N THR A 322 -1.94 -13.55 -8.10
CA THR A 322 -1.69 -13.33 -6.67
C THR A 322 -2.20 -14.50 -5.82
N GLN A 323 -3.32 -15.10 -6.21
CA GLN A 323 -3.91 -16.25 -5.50
C GLN A 323 -3.16 -17.57 -5.74
N ALA A 324 -2.39 -17.68 -6.83
CA ALA A 324 -1.58 -18.88 -7.13
C ALA A 324 -0.51 -19.17 -6.06
N LEU A 325 -0.07 -18.17 -5.31
CA LEU A 325 0.84 -18.37 -4.16
C LEU A 325 0.20 -19.21 -3.04
N MET A 326 -1.14 -19.22 -2.95
CA MET A 326 -1.93 -19.86 -1.89
C MET A 326 -2.87 -20.93 -2.45
N ASP A 327 -2.44 -21.64 -3.50
CA ASP A 327 -3.23 -22.69 -4.18
C ASP A 327 -3.24 -24.04 -3.44
N GLY A 328 -2.61 -24.12 -2.27
CA GLY A 328 -2.48 -25.33 -1.47
C GLY A 328 -1.30 -26.22 -1.83
N THR A 329 -0.50 -25.87 -2.85
CA THR A 329 0.72 -26.59 -3.24
C THR A 329 1.98 -25.98 -2.64
N THR A 330 1.91 -24.76 -2.13
CA THR A 330 3.04 -24.03 -1.53
C THR A 330 2.83 -23.82 -0.02
N ASP A 331 3.88 -23.43 0.67
CA ASP A 331 3.87 -22.98 2.08
C ASP A 331 3.92 -21.45 2.21
N GLY A 332 3.82 -20.72 1.10
CA GLY A 332 3.83 -19.28 1.05
C GLY A 332 2.52 -18.64 1.52
N TRP A 333 2.57 -17.36 1.85
CA TRP A 333 1.41 -16.56 2.24
C TRP A 333 1.50 -15.15 1.68
N SER A 334 0.36 -14.53 1.37
CA SER A 334 0.30 -13.19 0.80
C SER A 334 -0.79 -12.35 1.46
N THR A 335 -0.91 -11.12 1.02
CA THR A 335 -1.94 -10.18 1.43
C THR A 335 -3.06 -10.08 0.40
N THR A 336 -4.19 -9.54 0.83
CA THR A 336 -5.24 -9.06 -0.07
C THR A 336 -5.57 -7.61 0.30
N PHE A 337 -5.52 -6.71 -0.70
CA PHE A 337 -5.78 -5.28 -0.54
C PHE A 337 -6.14 -4.64 -1.89
N LEU A 338 -6.86 -3.52 -1.86
CA LEU A 338 -7.17 -2.69 -3.03
C LEU A 338 -6.69 -1.25 -2.86
N GLU A 339 -6.47 -0.81 -1.63
CA GLU A 339 -6.04 0.54 -1.28
C GLU A 339 -4.89 0.52 -0.27
N ASN A 340 -4.02 1.51 -0.37
CA ASN A 340 -3.06 1.91 0.64
C ASN A 340 -2.74 3.40 0.47
N HIS A 341 -1.78 3.94 1.22
CA HIS A 341 -1.37 5.36 1.16
C HIS A 341 -0.70 5.77 -0.16
N ASP A 342 -0.41 4.81 -1.05
CA ASP A 342 0.25 5.03 -2.35
C ASP A 342 -0.65 4.70 -3.56
N GLN A 343 -1.92 4.38 -3.32
CA GLN A 343 -2.87 4.05 -4.37
C GLN A 343 -4.09 4.99 -4.36
N ALA A 344 -4.55 5.36 -5.54
CA ALA A 344 -5.83 6.04 -5.69
C ALA A 344 -6.98 5.17 -5.16
N ARG A 345 -8.09 5.80 -4.78
CA ARG A 345 -9.24 5.11 -4.17
C ARG A 345 -9.87 4.09 -5.12
N SER A 346 -10.16 2.91 -4.61
CA SER A 346 -10.62 1.76 -5.39
C SER A 346 -11.97 2.01 -6.09
N ILE A 347 -12.88 2.74 -5.45
CA ILE A 347 -14.18 3.08 -6.03
C ILE A 347 -13.99 3.94 -7.27
N SER A 348 -13.14 4.96 -7.23
CA SER A 348 -12.83 5.84 -8.35
C SER A 348 -12.08 5.13 -9.49
N ARG A 349 -11.43 4.00 -9.20
CA ARG A 349 -10.71 3.20 -10.21
C ARG A 349 -11.59 2.13 -10.85
N TRP A 350 -12.40 1.43 -10.08
CA TRP A 350 -13.10 0.20 -10.52
C TRP A 350 -14.59 0.19 -10.19
N GLY A 351 -15.09 1.18 -9.47
CA GLY A 351 -16.48 1.33 -9.09
C GLY A 351 -17.20 2.41 -9.86
N SER A 352 -18.19 3.03 -9.23
CA SER A 352 -18.99 4.12 -9.80
C SER A 352 -19.28 5.19 -8.77
N GLU A 353 -19.16 6.44 -9.18
CA GLU A 353 -19.55 7.63 -8.41
C GLU A 353 -20.76 8.36 -9.05
N ALA A 354 -21.41 7.74 -10.08
CA ALA A 354 -22.44 8.39 -10.87
C ALA A 354 -23.70 8.75 -10.05
N THR A 355 -24.08 7.91 -9.09
CA THR A 355 -25.15 8.18 -8.13
C THR A 355 -24.80 7.63 -6.76
N PRO A 356 -25.41 8.14 -5.67
CA PRO A 356 -25.19 7.60 -4.32
C PRO A 356 -25.46 6.09 -4.20
N GLU A 357 -26.46 5.57 -4.92
CA GLU A 357 -26.80 4.14 -4.92
C GLU A 357 -25.72 3.30 -5.60
N LEU A 358 -25.23 3.72 -6.76
CA LEU A 358 -24.18 3.01 -7.51
C LEU A 358 -22.85 3.11 -6.77
N TRP A 359 -22.55 4.25 -6.16
CA TRP A 359 -21.40 4.40 -5.26
C TRP A 359 -21.46 3.39 -4.10
N ALA A 360 -22.57 3.34 -3.37
CA ALA A 360 -22.70 2.43 -2.23
C ALA A 360 -22.64 0.95 -2.64
N ARG A 361 -23.25 0.59 -3.79
CA ARG A 361 -23.19 -0.77 -4.32
C ARG A 361 -21.78 -1.15 -4.75
N SER A 362 -21.11 -0.30 -5.54
CA SER A 362 -19.75 -0.60 -6.00
C SER A 362 -18.73 -0.65 -4.84
N ALA A 363 -18.87 0.22 -3.83
CA ALA A 363 -18.05 0.16 -2.62
C ALA A 363 -18.18 -1.19 -1.90
N LYS A 364 -19.40 -1.68 -1.71
CA LYS A 364 -19.67 -2.98 -1.07
C LYS A 364 -19.26 -4.16 -1.95
N MET A 365 -19.43 -4.07 -3.28
CA MET A 365 -18.96 -5.08 -4.22
C MET A 365 -17.43 -5.24 -4.16
N LEU A 366 -16.69 -4.12 -4.16
CA LEU A 366 -15.22 -4.14 -4.02
C LEU A 366 -14.78 -4.67 -2.66
N ALA A 367 -15.53 -4.37 -1.58
CA ALA A 367 -15.30 -4.96 -0.26
C ALA A 367 -15.47 -6.49 -0.30
N MET A 368 -16.53 -7.01 -0.95
CA MET A 368 -16.72 -8.45 -1.14
C MET A 368 -15.60 -9.07 -1.96
N LEU A 369 -15.14 -8.42 -3.03
CA LEU A 369 -13.99 -8.89 -3.79
C LEU A 369 -12.79 -9.11 -2.87
N VAL A 370 -12.30 -8.02 -2.26
CA VAL A 370 -11.02 -8.07 -1.52
C VAL A 370 -11.07 -8.97 -0.31
N ALA A 371 -12.18 -9.01 0.41
CA ALA A 371 -12.31 -9.82 1.61
C ALA A 371 -12.64 -11.30 1.33
N SER A 372 -13.05 -11.65 0.12
CA SER A 372 -13.28 -13.05 -0.27
C SER A 372 -12.05 -13.71 -0.90
N LEU A 373 -10.96 -12.98 -1.14
CA LEU A 373 -9.68 -13.55 -1.59
C LEU A 373 -8.89 -14.14 -0.42
N SER A 374 -8.03 -15.15 -0.73
CA SER A 374 -7.13 -15.76 0.25
C SER A 374 -6.00 -14.83 0.63
N GLY A 375 -5.58 -14.92 1.88
CA GLY A 375 -4.49 -14.12 2.44
C GLY A 375 -4.93 -13.23 3.60
N THR A 376 -3.99 -12.53 4.19
CA THR A 376 -4.23 -11.53 5.23
C THR A 376 -4.85 -10.28 4.62
N LEU A 377 -6.01 -9.85 5.14
CA LEU A 377 -6.73 -8.70 4.61
C LEU A 377 -6.16 -7.40 5.16
N TYR A 378 -5.89 -6.45 4.27
CA TYR A 378 -5.53 -5.07 4.63
C TYR A 378 -6.64 -4.11 4.18
N VAL A 379 -7.07 -3.25 5.11
CA VAL A 379 -8.07 -2.20 4.88
C VAL A 379 -7.41 -0.86 5.17
N TYR A 380 -7.44 0.04 4.21
CA TYR A 380 -6.87 1.38 4.37
C TYR A 380 -7.89 2.36 4.96
N GLN A 381 -7.45 3.29 5.83
CA GLN A 381 -8.31 4.35 6.38
C GLN A 381 -9.15 5.04 5.31
N GLY A 382 -10.46 5.13 5.55
CA GLY A 382 -11.42 5.73 4.62
C GLY A 382 -12.00 4.76 3.59
N GLN A 383 -11.39 3.60 3.34
CA GLN A 383 -11.95 2.56 2.49
C GLN A 383 -13.26 2.00 3.09
N GLU A 384 -13.30 1.86 4.40
CA GLU A 384 -14.46 1.35 5.13
C GLU A 384 -15.68 2.28 5.11
N ILE A 385 -15.48 3.55 4.77
CA ILE A 385 -16.58 4.52 4.58
C ILE A 385 -16.77 4.89 3.11
N GLY A 386 -16.00 4.29 2.20
CA GLY A 386 -16.11 4.51 0.76
C GLY A 386 -15.60 5.88 0.28
N MET A 387 -14.50 6.38 0.83
CA MET A 387 -13.86 7.61 0.32
C MET A 387 -13.43 7.44 -1.14
N VAL A 388 -13.48 8.53 -1.88
CA VAL A 388 -13.22 8.60 -3.32
C VAL A 388 -12.06 9.54 -3.64
N ASN A 389 -11.60 9.55 -4.89
CA ASN A 389 -10.55 10.47 -5.35
C ASN A 389 -10.98 11.94 -5.22
N ALA A 390 -9.99 12.82 -5.12
CA ALA A 390 -10.22 14.27 -5.20
C ALA A 390 -10.88 14.63 -6.54
N PRO A 391 -11.82 15.61 -6.56
CA PRO A 391 -12.44 16.09 -7.79
C PRO A 391 -11.42 16.55 -8.82
N ILE A 392 -11.66 16.26 -10.10
CA ILE A 392 -10.77 16.65 -11.21
C ILE A 392 -10.59 18.17 -11.34
N GLU A 393 -11.54 18.94 -10.81
CA GLU A 393 -11.53 20.41 -10.79
C GLU A 393 -10.50 20.99 -9.84
N TRP A 394 -10.02 20.19 -8.84
CA TRP A 394 -9.01 20.69 -7.93
C TRP A 394 -7.76 21.15 -8.67
N ASP A 395 -7.22 22.28 -8.25
CA ASP A 395 -5.97 22.79 -8.82
C ASP A 395 -4.80 21.88 -8.46
N ILE A 396 -3.78 21.81 -9.33
CA ILE A 396 -2.59 20.99 -9.09
C ILE A 396 -1.83 21.38 -7.80
N SER A 397 -1.96 22.62 -7.33
CA SER A 397 -1.38 23.10 -6.08
C SER A 397 -1.99 22.44 -4.83
N GLU A 398 -3.17 21.83 -4.94
CA GLU A 398 -3.78 21.05 -3.86
C GLU A 398 -3.11 19.67 -3.69
N TYR A 399 -2.47 19.15 -4.72
CA TYR A 399 -1.70 17.91 -4.68
C TYR A 399 -0.35 18.20 -3.99
N LYS A 400 0.02 17.38 -3.01
CA LYS A 400 1.23 17.58 -2.17
C LYS A 400 2.33 16.59 -2.48
N ASP A 401 1.99 15.51 -3.18
CA ASP A 401 2.91 14.45 -3.50
C ASP A 401 3.95 14.87 -4.54
N LEU A 402 5.22 14.54 -4.27
CA LEU A 402 6.34 14.83 -5.17
C LEU A 402 6.17 14.19 -6.55
N ASP A 403 5.63 12.97 -6.62
CA ASP A 403 5.44 12.26 -7.90
C ASP A 403 4.44 13.01 -8.79
N SER A 404 3.32 13.45 -8.22
CA SER A 404 2.31 14.25 -8.93
C SER A 404 2.86 15.58 -9.42
N GLN A 405 3.57 16.30 -8.57
CA GLN A 405 4.11 17.62 -8.90
C GLN A 405 5.24 17.56 -9.92
N ASN A 406 6.18 16.62 -9.73
CA ASN A 406 7.30 16.44 -10.63
C ASN A 406 6.84 15.98 -12.01
N TYR A 407 5.87 15.06 -12.10
CA TYR A 407 5.33 14.64 -13.38
C TYR A 407 4.61 15.78 -14.11
N TYR A 408 3.78 16.54 -13.42
CA TYR A 408 3.10 17.69 -14.01
C TYR A 408 4.10 18.72 -14.57
N LYS A 409 5.11 19.07 -13.80
CA LYS A 409 6.21 19.96 -14.21
C LYS A 409 6.98 19.40 -15.41
N PHE A 410 7.35 18.12 -15.36
CA PHE A 410 8.03 17.43 -16.47
C PHE A 410 7.24 17.53 -17.78
N VAL A 411 5.92 17.30 -17.75
CA VAL A 411 5.09 17.42 -18.95
C VAL A 411 5.00 18.87 -19.44
N GLN A 412 4.92 19.84 -18.53
CA GLN A 412 4.95 21.26 -18.90
C GLN A 412 6.23 21.62 -19.66
N GLU A 413 7.37 21.21 -19.14
CA GLU A 413 8.70 21.49 -19.74
C GLU A 413 8.84 20.75 -21.08
N LEU A 414 8.55 19.45 -21.12
CA LEU A 414 8.68 18.62 -22.33
C LEU A 414 7.79 19.09 -23.47
N SER A 415 6.56 19.52 -23.17
CA SER A 415 5.57 19.95 -24.16
C SER A 415 5.60 21.46 -24.47
N ASN A 416 6.54 22.19 -23.84
CA ASN A 416 6.56 23.66 -23.89
C ASN A 416 5.18 24.28 -23.51
N ASN A 417 4.58 23.74 -22.44
CA ASN A 417 3.25 24.13 -21.93
C ASN A 417 2.08 23.94 -22.93
N ASP A 418 2.16 22.94 -23.83
CA ASP A 418 1.02 22.62 -24.69
C ASP A 418 -0.23 22.28 -23.85
N PRO A 419 -1.36 23.00 -24.00
CA PRO A 419 -2.57 22.80 -23.16
C PRO A 419 -3.15 21.39 -23.25
N VAL A 420 -2.98 20.70 -24.38
CA VAL A 420 -3.50 19.33 -24.58
C VAL A 420 -2.67 18.33 -23.76
N ALA A 421 -1.35 18.44 -23.83
CA ALA A 421 -0.44 17.59 -23.06
C ALA A 421 -0.58 17.82 -21.56
N VAL A 422 -0.59 19.09 -21.11
CA VAL A 422 -0.77 19.46 -19.70
C VAL A 422 -2.14 19.01 -19.17
N GLY A 423 -3.20 19.15 -19.99
CA GLY A 423 -4.54 18.65 -19.67
C GLY A 423 -4.57 17.11 -19.56
N ALA A 424 -3.84 16.39 -20.40
CA ALA A 424 -3.71 14.93 -20.29
C ALA A 424 -2.99 14.51 -19.01
N ALA A 425 -1.90 15.19 -18.66
CA ALA A 425 -1.18 14.96 -17.40
C ALA A 425 -2.08 15.18 -16.17
N LYS A 426 -2.85 16.28 -16.16
CA LYS A 426 -3.80 16.54 -15.07
C LYS A 426 -4.85 15.42 -14.95
N ARG A 427 -5.39 14.90 -16.05
CA ARG A 427 -6.34 13.76 -16.03
C ARG A 427 -5.68 12.49 -15.48
N ALA A 428 -4.44 12.19 -15.86
CA ALA A 428 -3.72 11.04 -15.34
C ALA A 428 -3.48 11.15 -13.82
N ILE A 429 -3.05 12.31 -13.35
CA ILE A 429 -2.86 12.61 -11.92
C ILE A 429 -4.20 12.49 -11.18
N SER A 430 -5.29 13.09 -11.68
CA SER A 430 -6.62 13.00 -11.05
C SER A 430 -7.20 11.59 -11.00
N HIS A 431 -6.61 10.63 -11.72
CA HIS A 431 -7.02 9.22 -11.68
C HIS A 431 -6.13 8.36 -10.77
N LEU A 432 -4.80 8.60 -10.73
CA LEU A 432 -3.83 7.68 -10.13
C LEU A 432 -2.98 8.27 -9.00
N ALA A 433 -3.13 9.57 -8.67
CA ALA A 433 -2.27 10.20 -7.67
C ALA A 433 -2.39 9.56 -6.28
N ARG A 434 -1.26 9.44 -5.58
CA ARG A 434 -1.20 9.02 -4.18
C ARG A 434 -1.92 10.00 -3.25
N ASP A 435 -2.00 11.26 -3.65
CA ASP A 435 -2.71 12.32 -2.92
C ASP A 435 -4.16 11.94 -2.58
N HIS A 436 -4.84 11.18 -3.42
CA HIS A 436 -6.22 10.76 -3.18
C HIS A 436 -6.37 9.92 -1.91
N ALA A 437 -5.40 9.07 -1.61
CA ALA A 437 -5.38 8.29 -0.38
C ALA A 437 -4.95 9.13 0.84
N ARG A 438 -4.26 10.25 0.63
CA ARG A 438 -3.68 11.08 1.69
C ARG A 438 -4.57 12.21 2.15
N MET A 439 -5.76 12.38 1.55
CA MET A 439 -6.77 13.32 2.04
C MET A 439 -7.20 12.97 3.47
N PRO A 440 -7.46 13.99 4.34
CA PRO A 440 -7.89 13.76 5.70
C PRO A 440 -9.16 12.90 5.81
N MET A 441 -9.16 12.01 6.81
CA MET A 441 -10.29 11.13 7.14
C MET A 441 -11.55 11.94 7.45
N GLN A 442 -12.70 11.51 6.90
CA GLN A 442 -13.98 12.16 7.05
C GLN A 442 -14.75 11.58 8.25
N TRP A 443 -14.56 12.19 9.43
CA TRP A 443 -15.16 11.70 10.67
C TRP A 443 -16.62 12.12 10.84
N ASP A 444 -16.96 13.38 10.53
CA ASP A 444 -18.33 13.89 10.64
C ASP A 444 -18.57 15.08 9.69
N GLY A 445 -19.80 15.61 9.69
CA GLY A 445 -20.21 16.74 8.84
C GLY A 445 -19.83 18.14 9.38
N THR A 446 -19.01 18.24 10.43
CA THR A 446 -18.53 19.53 10.94
C THR A 446 -17.37 20.08 10.07
N PRO A 447 -17.01 21.38 10.16
CA PRO A 447 -15.91 21.92 9.38
C PRO A 447 -14.64 21.07 9.49
N ASN A 448 -13.90 20.99 8.39
CA ASN A 448 -12.74 20.09 8.23
C ASN A 448 -13.08 18.59 8.46
N ALA A 449 -14.33 18.18 8.20
CA ALA A 449 -14.81 16.81 8.34
C ALA A 449 -14.62 16.23 9.76
N GLY A 450 -14.52 17.05 10.80
CA GLY A 450 -14.16 16.62 12.15
C GLY A 450 -12.74 16.05 12.27
N PHE A 451 -11.91 16.16 11.23
CA PHE A 451 -10.49 15.76 11.25
C PHE A 451 -9.69 16.64 12.21
N THR A 452 -9.84 17.95 12.11
CA THR A 452 -9.23 18.96 12.97
C THR A 452 -10.27 19.97 13.47
N THR A 453 -9.84 20.99 14.20
CA THR A 453 -10.72 22.07 14.66
C THR A 453 -11.24 22.91 13.49
N ALA A 454 -12.38 23.57 13.68
CA ALA A 454 -13.02 24.38 12.63
C ALA A 454 -12.16 25.55 12.12
N THR A 455 -11.22 26.03 12.92
CA THR A 455 -10.34 27.18 12.62
C THR A 455 -8.96 26.77 12.13
N ALA A 456 -8.58 25.52 12.28
CA ALA A 456 -7.32 25.01 11.77
C ALA A 456 -7.36 24.85 10.24
N ARG A 457 -6.20 25.01 9.62
CA ARG A 457 -6.02 24.66 8.21
C ARG A 457 -5.43 23.26 8.13
N PRO A 458 -6.16 22.25 7.60
CA PRO A 458 -5.58 20.94 7.38
C PRO A 458 -4.35 21.01 6.48
N TRP A 459 -3.35 20.16 6.73
CA TRP A 459 -2.13 20.08 5.93
C TRP A 459 -2.42 19.75 4.44
N MET A 460 -3.50 19.00 4.21
CA MET A 460 -4.06 18.70 2.90
C MET A 460 -5.56 19.00 2.92
N ARG A 461 -6.11 19.48 1.81
CA ARG A 461 -7.53 19.79 1.67
C ARG A 461 -8.40 18.57 1.94
N VAL A 462 -9.45 18.74 2.75
CA VAL A 462 -10.49 17.75 2.97
C VAL A 462 -11.38 17.64 1.73
N HIS A 463 -11.82 16.45 1.37
CA HIS A 463 -12.73 16.26 0.24
C HIS A 463 -14.08 16.96 0.49
N ASP A 464 -14.61 17.68 -0.51
CA ASP A 464 -15.78 18.54 -0.38
C ASP A 464 -17.09 17.78 -0.06
N ASN A 465 -17.14 16.46 -0.26
CA ASN A 465 -18.32 15.63 0.00
C ASN A 465 -18.48 15.20 1.48
N TYR A 466 -17.60 15.62 2.39
CA TYR A 466 -17.62 15.20 3.80
C TYR A 466 -18.95 15.45 4.54
N PRO A 467 -19.78 16.46 4.21
CA PRO A 467 -21.08 16.62 4.88
C PRO A 467 -22.00 15.41 4.69
N GLU A 468 -21.92 14.76 3.52
CA GLU A 468 -22.73 13.61 3.17
C GLU A 468 -22.03 12.27 3.40
N LEU A 469 -20.73 12.20 3.11
CA LEU A 469 -19.90 11.02 3.22
C LEU A 469 -18.97 11.14 4.43
N ASN A 470 -19.35 10.55 5.57
CA ASN A 470 -18.51 10.55 6.78
C ASN A 470 -18.84 9.37 7.71
N ALA A 471 -17.88 9.03 8.58
CA ALA A 471 -17.96 7.90 9.49
C ALA A 471 -19.15 7.98 10.47
N LYS A 472 -19.40 9.17 11.04
CA LYS A 472 -20.47 9.38 12.03
C LYS A 472 -21.85 9.14 11.44
N ARG A 473 -22.11 9.64 10.22
CA ARG A 473 -23.40 9.44 9.55
C ARG A 473 -23.61 7.97 9.20
N GLN A 474 -22.56 7.31 8.67
CA GLN A 474 -22.62 5.91 8.30
C GLN A 474 -22.74 4.96 9.50
N ALA A 475 -22.17 5.30 10.64
CA ALA A 475 -22.32 4.51 11.86
C ALA A 475 -23.77 4.43 12.37
N LEU A 476 -24.64 5.35 11.98
CA LEU A 476 -26.07 5.38 12.32
C LEU A 476 -26.96 4.69 11.29
N ASP A 477 -26.42 4.35 10.12
CA ASP A 477 -27.14 3.73 9.02
C ASP A 477 -26.77 2.25 8.87
N PRO A 478 -27.66 1.30 9.19
CA PRO A 478 -27.39 -0.12 9.05
C PRO A 478 -27.16 -0.57 7.59
N SER A 479 -27.61 0.24 6.62
CA SER A 479 -27.41 -0.02 5.20
C SER A 479 -26.14 0.63 4.62
N SER A 480 -25.35 1.33 5.42
CA SER A 480 -24.13 2.04 4.98
C SER A 480 -23.01 1.10 4.54
N VAL A 481 -21.99 1.67 3.88
CA VAL A 481 -20.75 0.96 3.52
C VAL A 481 -19.99 0.54 4.78
N LEU A 482 -19.93 1.38 5.82
CA LEU A 482 -19.28 1.08 7.10
C LEU A 482 -19.97 -0.10 7.82
N SER A 483 -21.30 -0.10 7.87
CA SER A 483 -22.06 -1.20 8.49
C SER A 483 -21.86 -2.50 7.72
N PHE A 484 -21.80 -2.44 6.41
CA PHE A 484 -21.49 -3.58 5.56
C PHE A 484 -20.08 -4.14 5.81
N TRP A 485 -19.06 -3.29 5.95
CA TRP A 485 -17.71 -3.74 6.30
C TRP A 485 -17.66 -4.46 7.65
N ARG A 486 -18.37 -3.95 8.65
CA ARG A 486 -18.46 -4.63 9.97
C ARG A 486 -19.06 -6.02 9.87
N GLU A 487 -20.14 -6.17 9.11
CA GLU A 487 -20.75 -7.47 8.86
C GLU A 487 -19.82 -8.41 8.09
N LEU A 488 -19.21 -7.92 7.02
CA LEU A 488 -18.28 -8.66 6.20
C LEU A 488 -17.07 -9.17 7.00
N LEU A 489 -16.45 -8.33 7.82
CA LEU A 489 -15.31 -8.73 8.65
C LEU A 489 -15.71 -9.75 9.72
N LYS A 490 -16.90 -9.64 10.27
CA LYS A 490 -17.46 -10.65 11.18
C LYS A 490 -17.63 -11.99 10.46
N VAL A 491 -18.27 -12.02 9.29
CA VAL A 491 -18.48 -13.23 8.50
C VAL A 491 -17.15 -13.86 8.10
N ARG A 492 -16.17 -13.06 7.64
CA ARG A 492 -14.82 -13.54 7.31
C ARG A 492 -14.13 -14.21 8.49
N ARG A 493 -14.24 -13.63 9.69
CA ARG A 493 -13.65 -14.18 10.93
C ARG A 493 -14.32 -15.48 11.37
N GLU A 494 -15.64 -15.61 11.15
CA GLU A 494 -16.40 -16.81 11.50
C GLU A 494 -16.13 -17.99 10.55
N HIS A 495 -15.62 -17.73 9.32
CA HIS A 495 -15.40 -18.74 8.29
C HIS A 495 -13.99 -18.63 7.64
N PRO A 496 -12.90 -18.67 8.44
CA PRO A 496 -11.54 -18.46 7.93
C PRO A 496 -11.11 -19.51 6.90
N GLU A 497 -11.59 -20.74 7.03
CA GLU A 497 -11.25 -21.87 6.17
C GLU A 497 -11.67 -21.67 4.70
N VAL A 498 -12.70 -20.89 4.43
CA VAL A 498 -13.15 -20.57 3.07
C VAL A 498 -12.76 -19.15 2.64
N PHE A 499 -12.78 -18.17 3.55
CA PHE A 499 -12.43 -16.79 3.19
C PHE A 499 -10.92 -16.59 3.10
N SER A 500 -10.16 -16.93 4.15
CA SER A 500 -8.73 -16.64 4.25
C SER A 500 -7.86 -17.73 3.62
N GLU A 501 -8.25 -18.99 3.77
CA GLU A 501 -7.40 -20.15 3.43
C GLU A 501 -7.90 -20.93 2.21
N GLY A 502 -9.17 -20.77 1.80
CA GLY A 502 -9.76 -21.50 0.69
C GLY A 502 -9.01 -21.29 -0.63
N VAL A 503 -8.91 -22.35 -1.43
CA VAL A 503 -8.24 -22.29 -2.74
C VAL A 503 -9.11 -21.55 -3.75
N PHE A 504 -8.55 -20.54 -4.38
CA PHE A 504 -9.22 -19.72 -5.39
C PHE A 504 -9.35 -20.47 -6.72
N VAL A 505 -10.53 -20.39 -7.35
CA VAL A 505 -10.81 -20.92 -8.70
C VAL A 505 -11.65 -19.91 -9.47
N ASP A 506 -11.10 -19.36 -10.53
CA ASP A 506 -11.86 -18.55 -11.49
C ASP A 506 -12.73 -19.47 -12.36
N THR A 507 -14.06 -19.25 -12.36
CA THR A 507 -15.00 -20.17 -13.02
C THR A 507 -15.39 -19.73 -14.44
N ASP A 508 -15.14 -18.47 -14.82
CA ASP A 508 -15.46 -17.95 -16.16
C ASP A 508 -14.48 -16.83 -16.57
N PRO A 509 -13.20 -17.16 -16.82
CA PRO A 509 -12.11 -16.19 -16.99
C PRO A 509 -12.24 -15.25 -18.18
N LEU A 510 -13.14 -15.52 -19.12
CA LEU A 510 -13.35 -14.70 -20.31
C LEU A 510 -14.54 -13.72 -20.18
N ASN A 511 -15.31 -13.78 -19.11
CA ASN A 511 -16.44 -12.88 -18.90
C ASN A 511 -15.96 -11.42 -18.70
N GLU A 512 -16.46 -10.51 -19.51
CA GLU A 512 -16.03 -9.10 -19.51
C GLU A 512 -16.83 -8.22 -18.53
N SER A 513 -17.89 -8.77 -17.92
CA SER A 513 -18.86 -7.99 -17.12
C SER A 513 -19.03 -8.50 -15.69
N VAL A 514 -19.04 -9.82 -15.49
CA VAL A 514 -19.29 -10.45 -14.19
C VAL A 514 -18.11 -11.29 -13.77
N PHE A 515 -17.61 -11.08 -12.58
CA PHE A 515 -16.57 -11.90 -11.97
C PHE A 515 -17.19 -12.95 -11.06
N VAL A 516 -17.22 -14.21 -11.52
CA VAL A 516 -17.63 -15.35 -10.68
C VAL A 516 -16.42 -16.20 -10.37
N PHE A 517 -16.21 -16.46 -9.08
CA PHE A 517 -15.14 -17.33 -8.61
C PHE A 517 -15.55 -18.18 -7.42
N GLU A 518 -14.88 -19.28 -7.21
CA GLU A 518 -15.05 -20.14 -6.06
C GLU A 518 -13.84 -20.06 -5.13
N LYS A 519 -14.08 -20.26 -3.82
CA LYS A 519 -13.05 -20.50 -2.81
C LYS A 519 -13.32 -21.86 -2.18
N LYS A 520 -12.43 -22.84 -2.43
CA LYS A 520 -12.64 -24.22 -2.03
C LYS A 520 -11.91 -24.57 -0.74
N ALA A 521 -12.65 -25.12 0.22
CA ALA A 521 -12.13 -25.73 1.43
C ALA A 521 -12.60 -27.21 1.52
N THR A 522 -12.19 -27.91 2.57
CA THR A 522 -12.44 -29.36 2.69
C THR A 522 -13.93 -29.72 2.71
N HIS A 523 -14.74 -28.96 3.43
CA HIS A 523 -16.16 -29.28 3.67
C HIS A 523 -17.14 -28.31 3.03
N GLN A 524 -16.67 -27.15 2.63
CA GLN A 524 -17.47 -26.06 2.11
C GLN A 524 -16.73 -25.32 1.00
N LYS A 525 -17.47 -24.57 0.19
CA LYS A 525 -16.93 -23.60 -0.74
C LYS A 525 -17.68 -22.28 -0.64
N LEU A 526 -17.02 -21.16 -0.94
CA LEU A 526 -17.70 -19.92 -1.31
C LEU A 526 -17.93 -19.89 -2.82
N VAL A 527 -19.09 -19.35 -3.22
CA VAL A 527 -19.34 -18.87 -4.58
C VAL A 527 -19.52 -17.37 -4.47
N VAL A 528 -18.66 -16.61 -5.15
CA VAL A 528 -18.67 -15.13 -5.15
C VAL A 528 -19.00 -14.67 -6.57
N ALA A 529 -20.01 -13.82 -6.69
CA ALA A 529 -20.45 -13.26 -7.98
C ALA A 529 -20.53 -11.73 -7.87
N LEU A 530 -19.83 -11.03 -8.76
CA LEU A 530 -19.65 -9.57 -8.72
C LEU A 530 -19.87 -8.99 -10.11
N ASN A 531 -20.88 -8.15 -10.28
CA ASN A 531 -21.12 -7.41 -11.51
C ASN A 531 -20.30 -6.11 -11.49
N PHE A 532 -19.33 -5.99 -12.40
CA PHE A 532 -18.45 -4.81 -12.53
C PHE A 532 -18.98 -3.74 -13.49
N THR A 533 -20.26 -3.81 -13.85
CA THR A 533 -20.87 -2.88 -14.81
C THR A 533 -22.01 -2.07 -14.22
N GLY A 534 -22.30 -0.93 -14.85
CA GLY A 534 -23.46 -0.10 -14.53
C GLY A 534 -24.79 -0.64 -15.07
N ASP A 535 -24.81 -1.84 -15.66
CA ASP A 535 -25.97 -2.47 -16.26
C ASP A 535 -26.27 -3.81 -15.60
N LYS A 536 -27.54 -4.23 -15.69
CA LYS A 536 -27.94 -5.59 -15.30
C LYS A 536 -27.27 -6.62 -16.19
N GLN A 537 -26.72 -7.68 -15.60
CA GLN A 537 -26.04 -8.76 -16.30
C GLN A 537 -26.66 -10.11 -16.02
N SER A 538 -26.72 -10.98 -17.05
CA SER A 538 -27.10 -12.37 -16.88
C SER A 538 -25.95 -13.20 -16.30
N VAL A 539 -26.29 -14.15 -15.43
CA VAL A 539 -25.33 -15.08 -14.78
C VAL A 539 -26.04 -16.41 -14.50
N ASP A 540 -25.30 -17.51 -14.49
CA ASP A 540 -25.82 -18.81 -14.09
C ASP A 540 -25.20 -19.23 -12.73
N LEU A 541 -25.74 -18.67 -11.64
CA LEU A 541 -25.31 -19.00 -10.29
C LEU A 541 -25.85 -20.38 -9.84
N ALA A 542 -26.98 -20.82 -10.44
CA ALA A 542 -27.53 -22.13 -10.13
C ALA A 542 -26.56 -23.25 -10.54
N ALA A 543 -25.89 -23.12 -11.70
CA ALA A 543 -24.85 -24.08 -12.11
C ALA A 543 -23.62 -24.08 -11.18
N GLN A 544 -23.23 -22.92 -10.66
CA GLN A 544 -22.10 -22.77 -9.73
C GLN A 544 -22.40 -23.36 -8.34
N ILE A 545 -23.60 -23.10 -7.82
CA ILE A 545 -24.07 -23.60 -6.53
C ILE A 545 -24.40 -25.10 -6.59
N GLY A 546 -25.03 -25.54 -7.69
CA GLY A 546 -25.52 -26.89 -7.87
C GLY A 546 -26.79 -27.18 -7.04
N SER A 547 -27.08 -28.46 -6.82
CA SER A 547 -28.24 -28.92 -6.02
C SER A 547 -27.95 -29.04 -4.52
N ARG A 548 -26.86 -28.46 -4.05
CA ARG A 548 -26.41 -28.57 -2.65
C ARG A 548 -27.04 -27.50 -1.77
N PRO A 549 -27.15 -27.73 -0.44
CA PRO A 549 -27.55 -26.70 0.50
C PRO A 549 -26.60 -25.51 0.42
N TYR A 550 -27.15 -24.32 0.44
CA TYR A 550 -26.38 -23.08 0.47
C TYR A 550 -27.02 -22.02 1.36
N LYS A 551 -26.20 -21.06 1.76
CA LYS A 551 -26.60 -19.89 2.51
C LYS A 551 -26.02 -18.63 1.87
N THR A 552 -26.86 -17.60 1.65
CA THR A 552 -26.38 -16.27 1.29
C THR A 552 -25.70 -15.65 2.51
N MET A 553 -24.41 -15.40 2.41
CA MET A 553 -23.60 -14.83 3.49
C MET A 553 -23.61 -13.31 3.44
N LEU A 554 -23.45 -12.76 2.23
CA LEU A 554 -23.37 -11.32 1.98
C LEU A 554 -24.05 -10.98 0.66
N LYS A 555 -24.71 -9.83 0.62
CA LYS A 555 -25.28 -9.23 -0.58
C LYS A 555 -25.36 -7.71 -0.41
N ASN A 556 -25.21 -6.96 -1.49
CA ASN A 556 -25.34 -5.49 -1.49
C ASN A 556 -26.63 -4.99 -2.17
N PHE A 557 -27.50 -5.91 -2.56
CA PHE A 557 -28.81 -5.67 -3.18
C PHE A 557 -29.82 -6.72 -2.71
N GLU A 558 -31.11 -6.33 -2.62
CA GLU A 558 -32.17 -7.20 -2.07
C GLU A 558 -32.67 -8.29 -3.05
N GLY A 559 -32.12 -8.38 -4.25
CA GLY A 559 -32.48 -9.41 -5.22
C GLY A 559 -32.09 -10.82 -4.77
N GLU A 560 -32.84 -11.84 -5.26
CA GLU A 560 -32.58 -13.25 -5.02
C GLU A 560 -32.46 -14.09 -6.30
N SER A 561 -32.53 -13.47 -7.49
CA SER A 561 -32.37 -14.16 -8.77
C SER A 561 -30.99 -14.83 -8.86
N LEU A 562 -30.94 -16.09 -9.22
CA LEU A 562 -29.69 -16.79 -9.54
C LEU A 562 -29.27 -16.65 -11.01
N GLU A 563 -30.07 -15.94 -11.81
CA GLU A 563 -29.89 -15.77 -13.25
C GLU A 563 -29.45 -14.36 -13.64
N GLU A 564 -29.57 -13.40 -12.72
CA GLU A 564 -29.28 -11.99 -13.00
C GLU A 564 -28.64 -11.28 -11.79
N LEU A 565 -27.77 -10.32 -12.08
CA LEU A 565 -27.19 -9.36 -11.13
C LEU A 565 -27.45 -7.94 -11.62
N GLU A 566 -27.96 -7.09 -10.73
CA GLU A 566 -28.14 -5.65 -11.01
C GLU A 566 -26.77 -4.94 -11.10
N ALA A 567 -26.80 -3.66 -11.53
CA ALA A 567 -25.61 -2.81 -11.64
C ALA A 567 -24.81 -2.80 -10.34
N TYR A 568 -23.52 -3.15 -10.40
CA TYR A 568 -22.58 -3.28 -9.28
C TYR A 568 -23.10 -4.16 -8.13
N GLU A 569 -23.96 -5.13 -8.45
CA GLU A 569 -24.40 -6.10 -7.47
C GLU A 569 -23.32 -7.14 -7.20
N GLY A 570 -23.16 -7.49 -5.92
CA GLY A 570 -22.30 -8.57 -5.43
C GLY A 570 -23.04 -9.51 -4.48
N ARG A 571 -22.72 -10.81 -4.56
CA ARG A 571 -23.26 -11.85 -3.68
C ARG A 571 -22.18 -12.85 -3.31
N VAL A 572 -22.24 -13.31 -2.07
CA VAL A 572 -21.36 -14.35 -1.52
C VAL A 572 -22.23 -15.47 -0.93
N TYR A 573 -22.06 -16.67 -1.44
CA TYR A 573 -22.77 -17.86 -0.99
C TYR A 573 -21.80 -18.83 -0.34
N LEU A 574 -22.19 -19.39 0.81
CA LEU A 574 -21.53 -20.54 1.40
C LEU A 574 -22.30 -21.79 0.99
N VAL A 575 -21.61 -22.75 0.37
CA VAL A 575 -22.18 -23.97 -0.19
C VAL A 575 -21.50 -25.18 0.47
N ASP A 576 -22.27 -26.15 0.94
CA ASP A 576 -21.73 -27.40 1.49
C ASP A 576 -21.14 -28.28 0.36
N ASN A 577 -20.03 -28.99 0.63
CA ASN A 577 -19.34 -29.83 -0.40
C ASN A 577 -20.02 -31.17 -0.63
#